data_4964d2e887f1ebea96dc75d2b427a440
#
_entry.id   4964d2e887f1ebea96dc75d2b427a440
#
_cell.length_a   1.000
_cell.length_b   1.000
_cell.length_c   1.000
_cell.angle_alpha   90.00
_cell.angle_beta   90.00
_cell.angle_gamma   90.00
#
_symmetry.space_group_name_H-M   'P 1'
#
loop_
_entity.id
_entity.type
_entity.pdbx_description
1 polymer ?
#
loop_
_entity_poly.entity_id
_entity_poly.type
_entity_poly.pdbx_seq_one_letter_code
_entity_poly.pdbx_strand_id
1 'polypeptide(L)'
;MFEYKCKMVKVVDGDTVDVDIDLGFGVWLRKQRIRLYGIDTPESRTSDDVEKVYGLAAKDFLIKWTNAGDLTLKTFKDGKGKFGRILGELWFGRTHNINQILVDNHHAVRYHGQSKEEIAEEHIAVSYTHLTLPTIPG
;
A
#
# COMPACT_ATOMS: atom_id res chain seq x y z
N MET A 1 4.68 6.06 -17.63
CA MET A 1 4.48 6.35 -16.22
C MET A 1 4.30 7.83 -16.00
N PHE A 2 3.26 8.23 -15.32
CA PHE A 2 2.98 9.63 -15.02
C PHE A 2 3.06 9.87 -13.53
N GLU A 3 3.50 11.08 -13.15
CA GLU A 3 3.62 11.48 -11.75
C GLU A 3 2.63 12.60 -11.45
N TYR A 4 1.96 12.48 -10.32
CA TYR A 4 0.99 13.46 -9.86
C TYR A 4 1.18 13.72 -8.37
N LYS A 5 0.97 14.96 -7.96
CA LYS A 5 0.79 15.25 -6.53
C LYS A 5 -0.58 14.73 -6.10
N CYS A 6 -0.67 14.21 -4.89
CA CYS A 6 -1.94 13.73 -4.37
C CYS A 6 -2.07 14.00 -2.88
N LYS A 7 -3.32 13.95 -2.42
CA LYS A 7 -3.66 14.07 -0.99
C LYS A 7 -4.40 12.82 -0.56
N MET A 8 -4.03 12.31 0.61
CA MET A 8 -4.69 11.15 1.18
C MET A 8 -6.11 11.49 1.61
N VAL A 9 -7.07 10.70 1.16
CA VAL A 9 -8.45 10.74 1.63
C VAL A 9 -8.67 9.67 2.67
N LYS A 10 -8.30 8.42 2.36
CA LYS A 10 -8.53 7.29 3.25
C LYS A 10 -7.58 6.14 2.91
N VAL A 11 -7.02 5.52 3.92
CA VAL A 11 -6.33 4.24 3.78
C VAL A 11 -7.38 3.15 3.95
N VAL A 12 -7.61 2.36 2.90
CA VAL A 12 -8.62 1.30 2.90
C VAL A 12 -8.03 0.03 3.47
N ASP A 13 -6.85 -0.33 3.00
CA ASP A 13 -6.09 -1.50 3.45
C ASP A 13 -4.60 -1.17 3.32
N GLY A 14 -3.73 -2.07 3.76
CA GLY A 14 -2.29 -1.83 3.67
C GLY A 14 -1.78 -1.66 2.23
N ASP A 15 -2.53 -2.09 1.25
CA ASP A 15 -2.17 -2.00 -0.18
C ASP A 15 -3.18 -1.23 -1.03
N THR A 16 -4.16 -0.58 -0.42
CA THR A 16 -5.23 0.14 -1.13
C THR A 16 -5.55 1.44 -0.42
N VAL A 17 -5.55 2.53 -1.18
CA VAL A 17 -5.83 3.87 -0.67
C VAL A 17 -6.79 4.60 -1.58
N ASP A 18 -7.51 5.57 -1.01
CA ASP A 18 -8.28 6.54 -1.76
C ASP A 18 -7.56 7.89 -1.65
N VAL A 19 -7.32 8.53 -2.78
CA VAL A 19 -6.61 9.81 -2.85
C VAL A 19 -7.33 10.80 -3.75
N ASP A 20 -7.07 12.08 -3.51
CA ASP A 20 -7.38 13.13 -4.46
C ASP A 20 -6.13 13.40 -5.29
N ILE A 21 -6.26 13.40 -6.61
CA ILE A 21 -5.14 13.56 -7.54
C ILE A 21 -5.17 14.97 -8.12
N ASP A 22 -4.06 15.69 -7.99
CA ASP A 22 -3.87 17.03 -8.57
C ASP A 22 -3.41 16.88 -10.03
N LEU A 23 -4.27 17.31 -10.95
CA LEU A 23 -3.96 17.29 -12.38
C LEU A 23 -3.30 18.59 -12.87
N GLY A 24 -3.09 19.53 -11.97
CA GLY A 24 -2.61 20.86 -12.35
C GLY A 24 -3.73 21.81 -12.76
N PHE A 25 -3.43 23.07 -12.86
CA PHE A 25 -4.39 24.13 -13.24
C PHE A 25 -5.62 24.22 -12.32
N GLY A 26 -5.49 23.79 -11.07
CA GLY A 26 -6.62 23.75 -10.14
C GLY A 26 -7.62 22.62 -10.38
N VAL A 27 -7.28 21.67 -11.24
CA VAL A 27 -8.15 20.53 -11.56
C VAL A 27 -7.75 19.35 -10.70
N TRP A 28 -8.74 18.75 -10.03
CA TRP A 28 -8.55 17.61 -9.15
C TRP A 28 -9.47 16.45 -9.55
N LEU A 29 -8.93 15.23 -9.53
CA LEU A 29 -9.74 14.02 -9.54
C LEU A 29 -9.93 13.60 -8.08
N ARG A 30 -11.16 13.62 -7.60
CA ARG A 30 -11.48 13.31 -6.21
C ARG A 30 -11.72 11.83 -5.98
N LYS A 31 -11.31 11.33 -4.82
CA LYS A 31 -11.59 9.97 -4.34
C LYS A 31 -11.24 8.88 -5.33
N GLN A 32 -10.03 8.90 -5.84
CA GLN A 32 -9.57 7.85 -6.74
C GLN A 32 -8.98 6.70 -5.94
N ARG A 33 -9.43 5.50 -6.20
CA ARG A 33 -8.92 4.31 -5.53
C ARG A 33 -7.65 3.82 -6.20
N ILE A 34 -6.60 3.70 -5.41
CA ILE A 34 -5.28 3.28 -5.86
C ILE A 34 -4.95 1.94 -5.23
N ARG A 35 -4.63 0.95 -6.07
CA ARG A 35 -4.03 -0.30 -5.63
C ARG A 35 -2.52 -0.12 -5.70
N LEU A 36 -1.83 -0.32 -4.60
CA LEU A 36 -0.38 -0.15 -4.57
C LEU A 36 0.28 -1.24 -5.40
N TYR A 37 1.03 -0.81 -6.42
CA TYR A 37 1.60 -1.69 -7.43
C TYR A 37 2.72 -2.55 -6.88
N GLY A 38 2.71 -3.81 -7.28
CA GLY A 38 3.83 -4.74 -7.03
C GLY A 38 3.88 -5.32 -5.63
N ILE A 39 2.88 -5.08 -4.79
CA ILE A 39 2.85 -5.60 -3.42
C ILE A 39 1.48 -6.18 -3.08
N ASP A 40 1.46 -7.00 -2.04
CA ASP A 40 0.23 -7.50 -1.43
C ASP A 40 0.39 -7.48 0.09
N THR A 41 -0.63 -7.01 0.79
CA THR A 41 -0.65 -7.00 2.25
C THR A 41 -1.74 -7.94 2.77
N PRO A 42 -1.62 -8.42 4.02
CA PRO A 42 -2.73 -9.16 4.64
C PRO A 42 -3.97 -8.29 4.70
N GLU A 43 -5.13 -8.91 4.57
CA GLU A 43 -6.40 -8.20 4.63
C GLU A 43 -6.73 -7.76 6.06
N SER A 44 -7.17 -6.51 6.21
CA SER A 44 -7.57 -5.99 7.51
C SER A 44 -9.02 -6.29 7.84
N ARG A 45 -9.83 -6.63 6.83
CA ARG A 45 -11.27 -6.93 6.98
C ARG A 45 -11.55 -8.38 6.62
N THR A 46 -10.93 -9.30 7.35
CA THR A 46 -11.10 -10.72 7.17
C THR A 46 -11.66 -11.34 8.45
N SER A 47 -12.26 -12.51 8.34
CA SER A 47 -12.69 -13.29 9.49
C SER A 47 -11.54 -14.07 10.15
N ASP A 48 -10.39 -14.16 9.50
CA ASP A 48 -9.19 -14.78 10.05
C ASP A 48 -8.53 -13.80 11.03
N ASP A 49 -8.56 -14.13 12.31
CA ASP A 49 -8.07 -13.23 13.37
C ASP A 49 -6.57 -12.95 13.25
N VAL A 50 -5.77 -13.92 12.82
CA VAL A 50 -4.32 -13.75 12.66
C VAL A 50 -4.04 -12.84 11.48
N GLU A 51 -4.64 -13.12 10.33
CA GLU A 51 -4.49 -12.26 9.14
C GLU A 51 -4.93 -10.83 9.43
N LYS A 52 -6.02 -10.66 10.16
CA LYS A 52 -6.56 -9.35 10.52
C LYS A 52 -5.56 -8.53 11.34
N VAL A 53 -4.87 -9.16 12.29
CA VAL A 53 -3.86 -8.45 13.10
C VAL A 53 -2.77 -7.89 12.22
N TYR A 54 -2.23 -8.67 11.30
CA TYR A 54 -1.18 -8.22 10.39
C TYR A 54 -1.70 -7.24 9.34
N GLY A 55 -2.93 -7.42 8.90
CA GLY A 55 -3.59 -6.48 7.99
C GLY A 55 -3.80 -5.11 8.61
N LEU A 56 -4.25 -5.06 9.85
CA LEU A 56 -4.39 -3.81 10.60
C LEU A 56 -3.03 -3.16 10.85
N ALA A 57 -2.00 -3.94 11.15
CA ALA A 57 -0.66 -3.42 11.35
C ALA A 57 -0.11 -2.76 10.08
N ALA A 58 -0.30 -3.40 8.93
CA ALA A 58 0.10 -2.83 7.64
C ALA A 58 -0.67 -1.54 7.32
N LYS A 59 -1.97 -1.54 7.58
CA LYS A 59 -2.81 -0.35 7.41
C LYS A 59 -2.34 0.80 8.29
N ASP A 60 -2.07 0.55 9.57
CA ASP A 60 -1.61 1.58 10.50
C ASP A 60 -0.24 2.13 10.10
N PHE A 61 0.65 1.27 9.63
CA PHE A 61 1.95 1.68 9.12
C PHE A 61 1.80 2.61 7.93
N LEU A 62 0.92 2.28 7.00
CA LEU A 62 0.64 3.11 5.83
C LEU A 62 0.03 4.45 6.22
N ILE A 63 -0.87 4.47 7.20
CA ILE A 63 -1.47 5.72 7.71
C ILE A 63 -0.37 6.64 8.24
N LYS A 64 0.57 6.13 8.99
CA LYS A 64 1.67 6.94 9.54
C LYS A 64 2.50 7.58 8.44
N TRP A 65 2.84 6.83 7.40
CA TRP A 65 3.61 7.36 6.27
C TRP A 65 2.85 8.39 5.46
N THR A 66 1.55 8.18 5.24
CA THR A 66 0.73 9.06 4.40
C THR A 66 0.33 10.34 5.12
N ASN A 67 0.38 10.37 6.44
CA ASN A 67 0.11 11.58 7.23
C ASN A 67 1.33 12.48 7.40
N ALA A 68 2.50 12.05 6.96
CA ALA A 68 3.75 12.74 7.23
C ALA A 68 4.00 13.98 6.34
N GLY A 69 3.25 14.16 5.26
CA GLY A 69 3.42 15.32 4.36
C GLY A 69 2.97 15.05 2.94
N ASP A 70 3.61 15.74 2.02
CA ASP A 70 3.24 15.70 0.60
C ASP A 70 3.52 14.34 -0.03
N LEU A 71 2.54 13.85 -0.77
CA LEU A 71 2.62 12.56 -1.46
C LEU A 71 2.67 12.77 -2.97
N THR A 72 3.43 11.90 -3.62
CA THR A 72 3.48 11.78 -5.08
C THR A 72 2.96 10.41 -5.48
N LEU A 73 2.08 10.38 -6.46
CA LEU A 73 1.57 9.15 -7.05
C LEU A 73 2.24 8.94 -8.41
N LYS A 74 2.87 7.79 -8.59
CA LYS A 74 3.38 7.38 -9.90
C LYS A 74 2.48 6.29 -10.44
N THR A 75 1.79 6.55 -11.55
CA THR A 75 0.82 5.61 -12.11
C THR A 75 1.46 4.71 -13.15
N PHE A 76 0.89 3.53 -13.32
CA PHE A 76 1.32 2.56 -14.33
C PHE A 76 0.27 2.45 -15.43
N LYS A 77 0.72 2.13 -16.65
CA LYS A 77 -0.10 2.19 -17.85
C LYS A 77 -1.31 1.25 -17.85
N ASP A 78 -1.21 0.09 -17.23
CA ASP A 78 -2.31 -0.86 -17.09
C ASP A 78 -3.16 -0.57 -15.86
N GLY A 79 -3.18 0.70 -15.50
CA GLY A 79 -3.70 1.15 -14.25
C GLY A 79 -5.20 1.08 -14.08
N LYS A 80 -5.98 0.72 -15.08
CA LYS A 80 -7.37 0.37 -14.84
C LYS A 80 -7.45 -1.12 -14.65
N GLY A 81 -7.01 -1.55 -13.48
CA GLY A 81 -7.19 -2.91 -13.07
C GLY A 81 -8.67 -3.27 -13.02
N LYS A 82 -8.95 -4.52 -12.89
CA LYS A 82 -10.27 -5.05 -12.58
C LYS A 82 -10.84 -4.21 -11.42
N PHE A 83 -12.04 -3.72 -11.53
CA PHE A 83 -12.73 -2.94 -10.49
C PHE A 83 -12.48 -1.42 -10.49
N GLY A 84 -11.98 -0.84 -11.57
CA GLY A 84 -11.83 0.62 -11.67
C GLY A 84 -10.77 1.21 -10.77
N ARG A 85 -9.81 0.40 -10.32
CA ARG A 85 -8.69 0.86 -9.51
C ARG A 85 -7.53 1.29 -10.40
N ILE A 86 -6.82 2.31 -9.96
CA ILE A 86 -5.58 2.74 -10.59
C ILE A 86 -4.43 1.99 -9.91
N LEU A 87 -3.50 1.46 -10.69
CA LEU A 87 -2.28 0.87 -10.14
C LEU A 87 -1.21 1.95 -10.01
N GLY A 88 -0.55 2.02 -8.87
CA GLY A 88 0.45 3.04 -8.67
C GLY A 88 1.38 2.81 -7.50
N GLU A 89 2.43 3.63 -7.47
CA GLU A 89 3.34 3.73 -6.34
C GLU A 89 3.09 5.05 -5.62
N LEU A 90 3.03 4.99 -4.29
CA LEU A 90 3.01 6.17 -3.45
C LEU A 90 4.42 6.49 -2.99
N TRP A 91 4.79 7.75 -3.13
CA TRP A 91 6.07 8.26 -2.71
C TRP A 91 5.89 9.39 -1.71
N PHE A 92 6.68 9.36 -0.65
CA PHE A 92 6.84 10.48 0.26
C PHE A 92 8.03 11.30 -0.23
N GLY A 93 7.77 12.51 -0.68
CA GLY A 93 8.79 13.28 -1.35
C GLY A 93 9.27 12.59 -2.63
N ARG A 94 10.55 12.73 -2.95
CA ARG A 94 11.15 12.14 -4.15
C ARG A 94 12.00 10.90 -3.87
N THR A 95 12.19 10.57 -2.60
CA THR A 95 13.18 9.58 -2.19
C THR A 95 12.58 8.36 -1.49
N HIS A 96 11.35 8.44 -1.00
CA HIS A 96 10.75 7.38 -0.20
C HIS A 96 9.61 6.71 -0.94
N ASN A 97 9.90 5.57 -1.57
CA ASN A 97 8.87 4.72 -2.18
C ASN A 97 8.16 3.94 -1.08
N ILE A 98 6.94 4.33 -0.75
CA ILE A 98 6.17 3.72 0.34
C ILE A 98 5.83 2.26 0.05
N ASN A 99 5.58 1.90 -1.21
CA ASN A 99 5.35 0.51 -1.58
C ASN A 99 6.54 -0.38 -1.18
N GLN A 100 7.75 0.08 -1.47
CA GLN A 100 8.97 -0.64 -1.11
C GLN A 100 9.20 -0.66 0.40
N ILE A 101 8.90 0.44 1.07
CA ILE A 101 9.04 0.54 2.53
C ILE A 101 8.13 -0.46 3.24
N LEU A 102 6.92 -0.68 2.74
CA LEU A 102 6.03 -1.70 3.28
C LEU A 102 6.64 -3.09 3.19
N VAL A 103 7.28 -3.43 2.07
CA VAL A 103 7.97 -4.71 1.90
C VAL A 103 9.17 -4.81 2.84
N ASP A 104 9.98 -3.77 2.90
CA ASP A 104 11.20 -3.74 3.72
C ASP A 104 10.90 -3.88 5.21
N ASN A 105 9.73 -3.43 5.65
CA ASN A 105 9.30 -3.52 7.06
C ASN A 105 8.38 -4.71 7.32
N HIS A 106 8.31 -5.66 6.40
CA HIS A 106 7.57 -6.91 6.53
C HIS A 106 6.05 -6.75 6.69
N HIS A 107 5.51 -5.64 6.16
CA HIS A 107 4.06 -5.42 6.12
C HIS A 107 3.44 -5.88 4.82
N ALA A 108 4.24 -6.10 3.79
CA ALA A 108 3.79 -6.54 2.48
C ALA A 108 4.74 -7.56 1.90
N VAL A 109 4.25 -8.34 0.96
CA VAL A 109 5.07 -9.21 0.11
C VAL A 109 5.03 -8.69 -1.31
N ARG A 110 6.05 -9.00 -2.10
CA ARG A 110 6.06 -8.61 -3.50
C ARG A 110 5.01 -9.41 -4.26
N TYR A 111 4.26 -8.72 -5.10
CA TYR A 111 3.22 -9.32 -5.92
C TYR A 111 3.61 -9.24 -7.39
N HIS A 112 3.65 -10.41 -8.05
CA HIS A 112 4.00 -10.52 -9.46
C HIS A 112 3.06 -11.48 -10.20
N GLY A 113 1.84 -11.64 -9.69
CA GLY A 113 0.84 -12.52 -10.29
C GLY A 113 0.84 -13.95 -9.75
N GLN A 114 1.55 -14.22 -8.65
CA GLN A 114 1.53 -15.56 -8.02
C GLN A 114 0.13 -15.91 -7.51
N SER A 115 -0.11 -17.20 -7.32
CA SER A 115 -1.40 -17.71 -6.87
C SER A 115 -1.73 -17.23 -5.44
N LYS A 116 -3.01 -17.30 -5.08
CA LYS A 116 -3.46 -16.98 -3.71
C LYS A 116 -2.79 -17.87 -2.67
N GLU A 117 -2.54 -19.14 -3.01
CA GLU A 117 -1.88 -20.08 -2.10
C GLU A 117 -0.42 -19.69 -1.86
N GLU A 118 0.31 -19.34 -2.92
CA GLU A 118 1.68 -18.86 -2.81
C GLU A 118 1.76 -17.56 -2.00
N ILE A 119 0.84 -16.64 -2.21
CA ILE A 119 0.77 -15.40 -1.46
C ILE A 119 0.49 -15.69 0.02
N ALA A 120 -0.43 -16.60 0.32
CA ALA A 120 -0.73 -16.97 1.70
C ALA A 120 0.50 -17.53 2.41
N GLU A 121 1.27 -18.40 1.75
CA GLU A 121 2.52 -18.93 2.29
C GLU A 121 3.56 -17.84 2.52
N GLU A 122 3.69 -16.90 1.60
CA GLU A 122 4.60 -15.75 1.73
C GLU A 122 4.21 -14.88 2.92
N HIS A 123 2.92 -14.61 3.11
CA HIS A 123 2.43 -13.85 4.26
C HIS A 123 2.71 -14.55 5.58
N ILE A 124 2.55 -15.86 5.64
CA ILE A 124 2.87 -16.67 6.82
C ILE A 124 4.36 -16.52 7.15
N ALA A 125 5.22 -16.65 6.16
CA ALA A 125 6.67 -16.52 6.34
C ALA A 125 7.05 -15.13 6.84
N VAL A 126 6.45 -14.07 6.30
CA VAL A 126 6.68 -12.69 6.72
C VAL A 126 6.15 -12.46 8.14
N SER A 127 4.97 -12.99 8.47
CA SER A 127 4.41 -12.90 9.81
C SER A 127 5.30 -13.58 10.84
N TYR A 128 5.85 -14.74 10.51
CA TYR A 128 6.82 -15.41 11.38
C TYR A 128 8.05 -14.54 11.60
N THR A 129 8.54 -13.89 10.55
CA THR A 129 9.66 -12.96 10.66
C THR A 129 9.34 -11.81 11.63
N HIS A 130 8.13 -11.25 11.56
CA HIS A 130 7.68 -10.23 12.51
C HIS A 130 7.74 -10.70 13.96
N LEU A 131 7.32 -11.94 14.21
CA LEU A 131 7.30 -12.51 15.56
C LEU A 131 8.71 -12.75 16.12
N THR A 132 9.68 -13.01 15.25
CA THR A 132 11.05 -13.35 15.65
C THR A 132 12.01 -12.17 15.65
N LEU A 133 11.65 -11.06 14.98
CA LEU A 133 12.49 -9.86 14.99
C LEU A 133 12.46 -9.17 16.36
N PRO A 134 13.60 -8.67 16.83
CA PRO A 134 13.61 -7.87 18.05
C PRO A 134 12.74 -6.65 17.87
N THR A 135 11.96 -6.34 18.91
CA THR A 135 11.20 -5.10 18.93
C THR A 135 12.17 -3.92 18.98
N ILE A 136 12.13 -3.09 17.97
CA ILE A 136 12.94 -1.88 17.96
C ILE A 136 12.14 -0.79 18.68
N PRO A 137 12.61 -0.29 19.82
CA PRO A 137 11.91 0.79 20.50
C PRO A 137 11.98 2.07 19.67
N GLY A 138 10.88 2.71 19.53
CA GLY A 138 10.77 3.98 18.82
C GLY A 138 9.79 3.99 17.72
#